data_95271b015fe5822092d0ee44fa26a202
#
_entry.id   95271b015fe5822092d0ee44fa26a202
#
_cell.length_a   1.000
_cell.length_b   1.000
_cell.length_c   1.000
_cell.angle_alpha   90.00
_cell.angle_beta   90.00
_cell.angle_gamma   90.00
#
_symmetry.space_group_name_H-M   'P 1'
#
loop_
_entity.id
_entity.type
_entity.pdbx_description
1 polymer ?
#
loop_
_entity_poly.entity_id
_entity_poly.type
_entity_poly.pdbx_seq_one_letter_code
_entity_poly.pdbx_strand_id
1 'polypeptide(L)'
;ALLAWLLVDALMDDVNRYRRVEQTLILFDSGMQLVSHLEQVRDLGTARFHGAGDILEARHSQSLEMTDALLPDFLHALGEQGGMLARDQITAIIAARQGMSSEPVQADFMVMFDAASQLIDRIYEALYTELHVADLLVGEPVSANEMLLLMGGKVRSARQNVGMLRTLSLHASLGSGFLASGDAGRFDLAWGGLHDDLLGLERQFRVLEDRGADPGFSAELRQRREGAWHYLEKMAEQVLVSDRVELYWGDADAAGQEAI
;
A
#
# COMPACT_ATOMS: atom_id res chain seq x y z
N ALA A 1 0.85 -49.30 17.44
CA ALA A 1 0.83 -48.94 16.00
C ALA A 1 -0.10 -47.77 15.71
N LEU A 2 -1.39 -47.81 16.11
CA LEU A 2 -2.38 -46.74 15.82
C LEU A 2 -2.03 -45.39 16.44
N LEU A 3 -1.62 -45.37 17.73
CA LEU A 3 -1.20 -44.15 18.44
C LEU A 3 0.06 -43.50 17.82
N ALA A 4 1.02 -44.31 17.37
CA ALA A 4 2.21 -43.80 16.69
C ALA A 4 1.86 -43.17 15.34
N TRP A 5 0.90 -43.75 14.60
CA TRP A 5 0.43 -43.22 13.33
C TRP A 5 -0.33 -41.91 13.53
N LEU A 6 -1.24 -41.84 14.52
CA LEU A 6 -1.96 -40.59 14.85
C LEU A 6 -1.01 -39.47 15.31
N LEU A 7 0.06 -39.82 16.05
CA LEU A 7 1.06 -38.82 16.46
C LEU A 7 1.88 -38.32 15.28
N VAL A 8 2.25 -39.19 14.33
CA VAL A 8 2.96 -38.80 13.10
C VAL A 8 2.07 -37.94 12.22
N ASP A 9 0.79 -38.29 12.09
CA ASP A 9 -0.19 -37.52 11.30
C ASP A 9 -0.37 -36.12 11.88
N ALA A 10 -0.57 -35.98 13.20
CA ALA A 10 -0.65 -34.72 13.88
C ALA A 10 0.62 -33.86 13.74
N LEU A 11 1.81 -34.48 13.86
CA LEU A 11 3.08 -33.78 13.66
C LEU A 11 3.27 -33.31 12.21
N MET A 12 2.83 -34.13 11.25
CA MET A 12 2.88 -33.73 9.83
C MET A 12 1.94 -32.59 9.50
N ASP A 13 0.76 -32.56 10.11
CA ASP A 13 -0.18 -31.48 9.97
C ASP A 13 0.39 -30.16 10.53
N ASP A 14 1.01 -30.19 11.72
CA ASP A 14 1.70 -29.04 12.30
C ASP A 14 2.85 -28.55 11.40
N VAL A 15 3.70 -29.45 10.90
CA VAL A 15 4.81 -29.09 9.99
C VAL A 15 4.27 -28.47 8.70
N ASN A 16 3.20 -29.01 8.14
CA ASN A 16 2.59 -28.46 6.92
C ASN A 16 1.94 -27.09 7.18
N ARG A 17 1.37 -26.89 8.38
CA ARG A 17 0.84 -25.58 8.80
C ARG A 17 1.95 -24.55 8.91
N TYR A 18 3.06 -24.88 9.59
CA TYR A 18 4.21 -23.97 9.71
C TYR A 18 4.80 -23.59 8.35
N ARG A 19 4.95 -24.56 7.43
CA ARG A 19 5.42 -24.27 6.06
C ARG A 19 4.48 -23.34 5.31
N ARG A 20 3.18 -23.52 5.41
CA ARG A 20 2.20 -22.61 4.80
C ARG A 20 2.31 -21.20 5.37
N VAL A 21 2.42 -21.07 6.68
CA VAL A 21 2.62 -19.79 7.34
C VAL A 21 3.87 -19.08 6.82
N GLU A 22 5.01 -19.80 6.79
CA GLU A 22 6.27 -19.26 6.27
C GLU A 22 6.15 -18.81 4.80
N GLN A 23 5.59 -19.64 3.94
CA GLN A 23 5.38 -19.30 2.53
C GLN A 23 4.47 -18.10 2.35
N THR A 24 3.40 -18.00 3.13
CA THR A 24 2.47 -16.86 3.10
C THR A 24 3.13 -15.59 3.59
N LEU A 25 4.00 -15.63 4.60
CA LEU A 25 4.76 -14.46 5.05
C LEU A 25 5.78 -14.00 4.01
N ILE A 26 6.46 -14.91 3.32
CA ILE A 26 7.37 -14.59 2.21
C ILE A 26 6.59 -13.94 1.06
N LEU A 27 5.43 -14.49 0.69
CA LEU A 27 4.55 -13.91 -0.32
C LEU A 27 4.07 -12.52 0.09
N PHE A 28 3.73 -12.32 1.36
CA PHE A 28 3.30 -11.03 1.89
C PHE A 28 4.41 -9.98 1.80
N ASP A 29 5.63 -10.33 2.21
CA ASP A 29 6.79 -9.43 2.13
C ASP A 29 7.09 -9.02 0.69
N SER A 30 7.16 -9.99 -0.24
CA SER A 30 7.36 -9.71 -1.67
C SER A 30 6.24 -8.85 -2.28
N GLY A 31 4.99 -9.12 -1.90
CA GLY A 31 3.85 -8.32 -2.33
C GLY A 31 3.88 -6.90 -1.80
N MET A 32 4.29 -6.68 -0.56
CA MET A 32 4.42 -5.35 0.02
C MET A 32 5.57 -4.55 -0.59
N GLN A 33 6.67 -5.20 -0.97
CA GLN A 33 7.75 -4.55 -1.74
C GLN A 33 7.24 -4.11 -3.12
N LEU A 34 6.50 -4.97 -3.81
CA LEU A 34 5.87 -4.64 -5.09
C LEU A 34 4.89 -3.47 -4.96
N VAL A 35 4.04 -3.46 -3.93
CA VAL A 35 3.12 -2.35 -3.62
C VAL A 35 3.90 -1.05 -3.40
N SER A 36 5.01 -1.07 -2.67
CA SER A 36 5.81 0.12 -2.42
C SER A 36 6.34 0.76 -3.70
N HIS A 37 6.83 -0.05 -4.66
CA HIS A 37 7.26 0.48 -5.96
C HIS A 37 6.09 0.98 -6.81
N LEU A 38 4.96 0.29 -6.79
CA LEU A 38 3.75 0.73 -7.49
C LEU A 38 3.18 2.04 -6.94
N GLU A 39 3.25 2.26 -5.65
CA GLU A 39 2.88 3.53 -5.03
C GLU A 39 3.79 4.67 -5.52
N GLN A 40 5.09 4.43 -5.65
CA GLN A 40 5.99 5.42 -6.24
C GLN A 40 5.67 5.67 -7.72
N VAL A 41 5.37 4.63 -8.50
CA VAL A 41 4.91 4.78 -9.90
C VAL A 41 3.63 5.61 -9.97
N ARG A 42 2.65 5.32 -9.11
CA ARG A 42 1.39 6.04 -9.02
C ARG A 42 1.59 7.52 -8.67
N ASP A 43 2.33 7.77 -7.59
CA ASP A 43 2.50 9.11 -7.02
C ASP A 43 3.37 10.00 -7.91
N LEU A 44 4.38 9.43 -8.59
CA LEU A 44 5.24 10.14 -9.51
C LEU A 44 4.74 10.21 -10.96
N GLY A 45 3.64 9.52 -11.28
CA GLY A 45 3.03 9.55 -12.62
C GLY A 45 2.71 10.97 -13.12
N THR A 46 2.34 11.85 -12.21
CA THR A 46 2.09 13.28 -12.46
C THR A 46 3.34 14.01 -12.97
N ALA A 47 4.54 13.65 -12.47
CA ALA A 47 5.79 14.25 -12.94
C ALA A 47 6.02 13.96 -14.43
N ARG A 48 5.72 12.73 -14.87
CA ARG A 48 5.77 12.34 -16.27
C ARG A 48 4.74 13.09 -17.11
N PHE A 49 3.54 13.29 -16.61
CA PHE A 49 2.49 14.06 -17.29
C PHE A 49 2.93 15.50 -17.56
N HIS A 50 3.62 16.14 -16.62
CA HIS A 50 4.11 17.51 -16.75
C HIS A 50 5.46 17.66 -17.45
N GLY A 51 6.15 16.55 -17.77
CA GLY A 51 7.53 16.59 -18.27
C GLY A 51 8.47 17.27 -17.25
N ALA A 52 8.34 16.91 -15.98
CA ALA A 52 8.91 17.64 -14.84
C ALA A 52 10.41 17.44 -14.64
N GLY A 53 11.15 17.01 -15.69
CA GLY A 53 12.60 16.93 -15.70
C GLY A 53 13.19 15.62 -15.18
N ASP A 54 14.48 15.47 -15.43
CA ASP A 54 15.21 14.19 -15.40
C ASP A 54 15.13 13.39 -14.09
N ILE A 55 15.01 14.07 -12.94
CA ILE A 55 15.11 13.36 -11.63
C ILE A 55 13.82 12.61 -11.30
N LEU A 56 12.65 13.25 -11.41
CA LEU A 56 11.36 12.61 -11.08
C LEU A 56 11.01 11.56 -12.13
N GLU A 57 11.28 11.82 -13.39
CA GLU A 57 11.09 10.85 -14.47
C GLU A 57 12.03 9.64 -14.30
N ALA A 58 13.27 9.86 -13.89
CA ALA A 58 14.22 8.77 -13.61
C ALA A 58 13.73 7.90 -12.44
N ARG A 59 13.26 8.51 -11.37
CA ARG A 59 12.70 7.77 -10.22
C ARG A 59 11.44 7.00 -10.57
N HIS A 60 10.53 7.62 -11.33
CA HIS A 60 9.34 6.94 -11.84
C HIS A 60 9.72 5.72 -12.70
N SER A 61 10.67 5.90 -13.64
CA SER A 61 11.13 4.83 -14.52
C SER A 61 11.81 3.71 -13.74
N GLN A 62 12.65 4.05 -12.75
CA GLN A 62 13.30 3.07 -11.88
C GLN A 62 12.26 2.26 -11.08
N SER A 63 11.23 2.92 -10.52
CA SER A 63 10.17 2.22 -9.78
C SER A 63 9.35 1.31 -10.69
N LEU A 64 9.12 1.72 -11.94
CA LEU A 64 8.45 0.90 -12.93
C LEU A 64 9.28 -0.33 -13.33
N GLU A 65 10.59 -0.16 -13.55
CA GLU A 65 11.52 -1.27 -13.80
C GLU A 65 11.57 -2.25 -12.63
N MET A 66 11.61 -1.77 -11.41
CA MET A 66 11.55 -2.62 -10.21
C MET A 66 10.22 -3.36 -10.10
N THR A 67 9.11 -2.69 -10.41
CA THR A 67 7.79 -3.33 -10.50
C THR A 67 7.79 -4.48 -11.49
N ASP A 68 8.33 -4.25 -12.71
CA ASP A 68 8.38 -5.26 -13.77
C ASP A 68 9.35 -6.41 -13.43
N ALA A 69 10.38 -6.15 -12.64
CA ALA A 69 11.30 -7.18 -12.16
C ALA A 69 10.69 -8.05 -11.04
N LEU A 70 9.94 -7.46 -10.12
CA LEU A 70 9.38 -8.15 -8.95
C LEU A 70 8.06 -8.88 -9.27
N LEU A 71 7.28 -8.37 -10.20
CA LEU A 71 5.94 -8.91 -10.51
C LEU A 71 5.94 -10.39 -10.92
N PRO A 72 6.85 -10.88 -11.78
CA PRO A 72 6.90 -12.29 -12.16
C PRO A 72 7.15 -13.23 -10.97
N ASP A 73 8.06 -12.86 -10.07
CA ASP A 73 8.40 -13.65 -8.89
C ASP A 73 7.22 -13.70 -7.91
N PHE A 74 6.54 -12.56 -7.71
CA PHE A 74 5.31 -12.50 -6.92
C PHE A 74 4.20 -13.38 -7.51
N LEU A 75 3.96 -13.31 -8.82
CA LEU A 75 2.94 -14.13 -9.50
C LEU A 75 3.29 -15.63 -9.44
N HIS A 76 4.57 -15.97 -9.52
CA HIS A 76 5.04 -17.34 -9.36
C HIS A 76 4.77 -17.85 -7.95
N ALA A 77 5.18 -17.10 -6.93
CA ALA A 77 4.96 -17.44 -5.52
C ALA A 77 3.46 -17.56 -5.20
N LEU A 78 2.62 -16.68 -5.74
CA LEU A 78 1.16 -16.75 -5.61
C LEU A 78 0.61 -18.00 -6.29
N GLY A 79 1.13 -18.38 -7.45
CA GLY A 79 0.76 -19.61 -8.18
C GLY A 79 1.12 -20.89 -7.43
N GLU A 80 2.23 -20.89 -6.68
CA GLU A 80 2.67 -22.04 -5.88
C GLU A 80 1.75 -22.30 -4.66
N GLN A 81 1.02 -21.30 -4.16
CA GLN A 81 0.03 -21.50 -3.11
C GLN A 81 -1.12 -22.41 -3.56
N GLY A 82 -1.35 -22.49 -4.86
CA GLY A 82 -2.27 -23.45 -5.49
C GLY A 82 -3.75 -23.09 -5.30
N GLY A 83 -4.55 -23.47 -6.27
CA GLY A 83 -6.01 -23.33 -6.21
C GLY A 83 -6.59 -22.47 -7.32
N MET A 84 -7.93 -22.46 -7.41
CA MET A 84 -8.66 -21.72 -8.43
C MET A 84 -8.61 -20.21 -8.13
N LEU A 85 -8.67 -19.83 -6.85
CA LEU A 85 -8.59 -18.43 -6.41
C LEU A 85 -7.27 -17.76 -6.80
N ALA A 86 -6.14 -18.42 -6.61
CA ALA A 86 -4.83 -17.89 -7.00
C ALA A 86 -4.75 -17.62 -8.52
N ARG A 87 -5.33 -18.48 -9.35
CA ARG A 87 -5.36 -18.29 -10.81
C ARG A 87 -6.20 -17.09 -11.23
N ASP A 88 -7.35 -16.90 -10.59
CA ASP A 88 -8.24 -15.77 -10.87
C ASP A 88 -7.56 -14.45 -10.47
N GLN A 89 -6.87 -14.43 -9.33
CA GLN A 89 -6.09 -13.29 -8.84
C GLN A 89 -4.92 -12.97 -9.77
N ILE A 90 -4.13 -13.97 -10.18
CA ILE A 90 -3.04 -13.82 -11.15
C ILE A 90 -3.57 -13.18 -12.45
N THR A 91 -4.70 -13.69 -12.95
CA THR A 91 -5.32 -13.16 -14.16
C THR A 91 -5.74 -11.70 -14.00
N ALA A 92 -6.34 -11.35 -12.85
CA ALA A 92 -6.76 -9.99 -12.54
C ALA A 92 -5.58 -9.03 -12.40
N ILE A 93 -4.48 -9.47 -11.77
CA ILE A 93 -3.25 -8.69 -11.60
C ILE A 93 -2.60 -8.42 -12.97
N ILE A 94 -2.48 -9.45 -13.82
CA ILE A 94 -1.92 -9.30 -15.17
C ILE A 94 -2.77 -8.33 -16.00
N ALA A 95 -4.10 -8.44 -15.95
CA ALA A 95 -5.00 -7.53 -16.66
C ALA A 95 -4.86 -6.08 -16.18
N ALA A 96 -4.77 -5.86 -14.87
CA ALA A 96 -4.54 -4.54 -14.29
C ALA A 96 -3.18 -3.95 -14.71
N ARG A 97 -2.10 -4.76 -14.73
CA ARG A 97 -0.77 -4.33 -15.22
C ARG A 97 -0.79 -3.96 -16.69
N GLN A 98 -1.51 -4.73 -17.53
CA GLN A 98 -1.69 -4.41 -18.94
C GLN A 98 -2.47 -3.10 -19.13
N GLY A 99 -3.49 -2.85 -18.29
CA GLY A 99 -4.23 -1.59 -18.26
C GLY A 99 -3.31 -0.40 -18.06
N MET A 100 -2.39 -0.45 -17.09
CA MET A 100 -1.40 0.62 -16.87
C MET A 100 -0.52 0.91 -18.09
N SER A 101 -0.19 -0.11 -18.88
CA SER A 101 0.71 0.04 -20.04
C SER A 101 0.01 0.57 -21.29
N SER A 102 -1.30 0.39 -21.39
CA SER A 102 -2.10 0.77 -22.56
C SER A 102 -2.54 2.24 -22.56
N GLU A 103 -2.46 2.91 -21.41
CA GLU A 103 -2.87 4.30 -21.29
C GLU A 103 -1.87 5.24 -22.00
N PRO A 104 -2.36 6.12 -22.89
CA PRO A 104 -1.49 7.07 -23.57
C PRO A 104 -0.90 8.09 -22.58
N VAL A 105 0.36 8.44 -22.78
CA VAL A 105 1.09 9.45 -21.96
C VAL A 105 0.36 10.83 -21.92
N GLN A 106 -0.60 11.05 -22.79
CA GLN A 106 -1.45 12.26 -22.87
C GLN A 106 -2.78 12.11 -22.11
N ALA A 107 -3.03 10.95 -21.48
CA ALA A 107 -4.20 10.79 -20.63
C ALA A 107 -4.10 11.72 -19.42
N ASP A 108 -5.25 12.08 -18.86
CA ASP A 108 -5.35 12.77 -17.58
C ASP A 108 -4.49 12.03 -16.53
N PHE A 109 -3.68 12.75 -15.77
CA PHE A 109 -2.82 12.15 -14.72
C PHE A 109 -3.62 11.29 -13.73
N MET A 110 -4.90 11.61 -13.52
CA MET A 110 -5.80 10.81 -12.68
C MET A 110 -6.09 9.43 -13.25
N VAL A 111 -6.12 9.27 -14.56
CA VAL A 111 -6.28 7.95 -15.21
C VAL A 111 -5.08 7.07 -14.90
N MET A 112 -3.87 7.64 -14.91
CA MET A 112 -2.65 6.92 -14.53
C MET A 112 -2.65 6.56 -13.03
N PHE A 113 -3.10 7.49 -12.18
CA PHE A 113 -3.25 7.26 -10.75
C PHE A 113 -4.22 6.11 -10.48
N ASP A 114 -5.39 6.13 -11.11
CA ASP A 114 -6.43 5.10 -10.93
C ASP A 114 -5.96 3.72 -11.43
N ALA A 115 -5.27 3.66 -12.57
CA ALA A 115 -4.75 2.41 -13.11
C ALA A 115 -3.71 1.76 -12.18
N ALA A 116 -2.78 2.54 -11.64
CA ALA A 116 -1.81 2.05 -10.66
C ALA A 116 -2.50 1.63 -9.34
N SER A 117 -3.47 2.42 -8.88
CA SER A 117 -4.26 2.09 -7.68
C SER A 117 -5.03 0.78 -7.85
N GLN A 118 -5.61 0.52 -9.02
CA GLN A 118 -6.27 -0.75 -9.31
C GLN A 118 -5.30 -1.95 -9.23
N LEU A 119 -4.09 -1.83 -9.74
CA LEU A 119 -3.09 -2.89 -9.64
C LEU A 119 -2.69 -3.13 -8.18
N ILE A 120 -2.45 -2.07 -7.41
CA ILE A 120 -2.17 -2.13 -5.97
C ILE A 120 -3.31 -2.86 -5.24
N ASP A 121 -4.56 -2.50 -5.55
CA ASP A 121 -5.73 -3.12 -4.94
C ASP A 121 -5.83 -4.62 -5.23
N ARG A 122 -5.51 -5.06 -6.45
CA ARG A 122 -5.49 -6.48 -6.81
C ARG A 122 -4.41 -7.26 -6.06
N ILE A 123 -3.24 -6.65 -5.85
CA ILE A 123 -2.18 -7.28 -5.05
C ILE A 123 -2.62 -7.41 -3.59
N TYR A 124 -3.20 -6.38 -3.00
CA TYR A 124 -3.76 -6.47 -1.64
C TYR A 124 -4.84 -7.55 -1.53
N GLU A 125 -5.79 -7.62 -2.47
CA GLU A 125 -6.80 -8.67 -2.49
C GLU A 125 -6.18 -10.07 -2.51
N ALA A 126 -5.13 -10.29 -3.31
CA ALA A 126 -4.41 -11.55 -3.36
C ALA A 126 -3.75 -11.87 -2.00
N LEU A 127 -3.00 -10.93 -1.43
CA LEU A 127 -2.33 -11.09 -0.14
C LEU A 127 -3.30 -11.42 0.99
N TYR A 128 -4.43 -10.69 1.08
CA TYR A 128 -5.42 -10.96 2.13
C TYR A 128 -6.13 -12.28 1.94
N THR A 129 -6.40 -12.69 0.70
CA THR A 129 -7.00 -13.99 0.42
C THR A 129 -6.07 -15.11 0.88
N GLU A 130 -4.78 -15.02 0.58
CA GLU A 130 -3.80 -16.05 1.00
C GLU A 130 -3.59 -16.09 2.51
N LEU A 131 -3.55 -14.94 3.18
CA LEU A 131 -3.52 -14.87 4.65
C LEU A 131 -4.75 -15.55 5.27
N HIS A 132 -5.92 -15.40 4.65
CA HIS A 132 -7.16 -16.03 5.11
C HIS A 132 -7.15 -17.55 4.87
N VAL A 133 -6.69 -17.98 3.70
CA VAL A 133 -6.57 -19.41 3.33
C VAL A 133 -5.53 -20.12 4.20
N ALA A 134 -4.45 -19.46 4.60
CA ALA A 134 -3.43 -20.02 5.48
C ALA A 134 -3.89 -20.18 6.95
N ASP A 135 -5.15 -19.86 7.26
CA ASP A 135 -5.70 -19.89 8.63
C ASP A 135 -4.93 -18.98 9.62
N LEU A 136 -4.13 -18.04 9.12
CA LEU A 136 -3.44 -17.06 9.95
C LEU A 136 -4.40 -16.14 10.69
N LEU A 137 -5.63 -16.06 10.19
CA LEU A 137 -6.71 -15.27 10.79
C LEU A 137 -7.57 -16.07 11.78
N VAL A 138 -7.42 -17.41 11.82
CA VAL A 138 -8.27 -18.29 12.64
C VAL A 138 -7.40 -19.04 13.66
N GLY A 139 -7.67 -18.80 14.96
CA GLY A 139 -7.05 -19.57 16.04
C GLY A 139 -5.75 -19.02 16.61
N GLU A 140 -5.24 -17.92 16.07
CA GLU A 140 -4.11 -17.17 16.65
C GLU A 140 -4.60 -16.19 17.75
N PRO A 141 -3.70 -15.72 18.64
CA PRO A 141 -4.05 -14.65 19.58
C PRO A 141 -4.75 -13.53 18.85
N VAL A 142 -5.82 -13.04 19.43
CA VAL A 142 -6.70 -11.99 18.88
C VAL A 142 -5.90 -10.80 18.27
N SER A 143 -4.70 -10.57 18.76
CA SER A 143 -3.76 -9.54 18.28
C SER A 143 -3.30 -9.72 16.82
N ALA A 144 -3.04 -10.94 16.34
CA ALA A 144 -2.57 -11.16 14.98
C ALA A 144 -3.68 -10.89 13.94
N ASN A 145 -4.88 -11.37 14.22
CA ASN A 145 -6.05 -11.12 13.36
C ASN A 145 -6.39 -9.62 13.31
N GLU A 146 -6.36 -8.94 14.45
CA GLU A 146 -6.61 -7.50 14.49
C GLU A 146 -5.54 -6.70 13.77
N MET A 147 -4.27 -7.11 13.87
CA MET A 147 -3.17 -6.49 13.13
C MET A 147 -3.35 -6.62 11.61
N LEU A 148 -3.75 -7.79 11.14
CA LEU A 148 -4.01 -8.00 9.71
C LEU A 148 -5.22 -7.21 9.22
N LEU A 149 -6.29 -7.10 10.02
CA LEU A 149 -7.43 -6.24 9.72
C LEU A 149 -7.05 -4.75 9.73
N LEU A 150 -6.17 -4.34 10.63
CA LEU A 150 -5.62 -2.99 10.68
C LEU A 150 -4.85 -2.65 9.40
N MET A 151 -3.93 -3.51 9.00
CA MET A 151 -3.12 -3.32 7.78
C MET A 151 -4.00 -3.33 6.53
N GLY A 152 -4.95 -4.26 6.42
CA GLY A 152 -5.84 -4.37 5.28
C GLY A 152 -6.86 -3.24 5.13
N GLY A 153 -7.23 -2.63 6.25
CA GLY A 153 -8.22 -1.56 6.26
C GLY A 153 -7.56 -0.18 6.37
N LYS A 154 -7.23 0.21 7.57
CA LYS A 154 -6.82 1.59 7.89
C LYS A 154 -5.47 1.99 7.31
N VAL A 155 -4.46 1.12 7.39
CA VAL A 155 -3.13 1.42 6.84
C VAL A 155 -3.21 1.56 5.32
N ARG A 156 -3.89 0.63 4.63
CA ARG A 156 -4.10 0.72 3.17
C ARG A 156 -4.82 2.01 2.77
N SER A 157 -5.92 2.36 3.47
CA SER A 157 -6.67 3.59 3.22
C SER A 157 -5.81 4.82 3.44
N ALA A 158 -5.04 4.89 4.54
CA ALA A 158 -4.13 5.99 4.83
C ALA A 158 -3.06 6.14 3.73
N ARG A 159 -2.43 5.05 3.28
CA ARG A 159 -1.44 5.06 2.17
C ARG A 159 -2.04 5.56 0.86
N GLN A 160 -3.27 5.16 0.54
CA GLN A 160 -3.98 5.65 -0.64
C GLN A 160 -4.25 7.15 -0.54
N ASN A 161 -4.69 7.65 0.61
CA ASN A 161 -4.95 9.07 0.84
C ASN A 161 -3.66 9.90 0.79
N VAL A 162 -2.56 9.42 1.38
CA VAL A 162 -1.22 10.05 1.25
C VAL A 162 -0.81 10.14 -0.21
N GLY A 163 -0.95 9.05 -0.98
CA GLY A 163 -0.63 9.04 -2.41
C GLY A 163 -1.46 10.04 -3.21
N MET A 164 -2.76 10.16 -2.93
CA MET A 164 -3.63 11.16 -3.56
C MET A 164 -3.19 12.59 -3.24
N LEU A 165 -2.90 12.88 -1.97
CA LEU A 165 -2.41 14.19 -1.54
C LEU A 165 -1.08 14.55 -2.22
N ARG A 166 -0.12 13.61 -2.30
CA ARG A 166 1.16 13.80 -2.99
C ARG A 166 0.96 14.07 -4.47
N THR A 167 0.15 13.26 -5.14
CA THR A 167 -0.13 13.39 -6.58
C THR A 167 -0.76 14.74 -6.91
N LEU A 168 -1.77 15.18 -6.16
CA LEU A 168 -2.44 16.46 -6.38
C LEU A 168 -1.53 17.65 -6.04
N SER A 169 -0.74 17.57 -4.97
CA SER A 169 0.22 18.61 -4.61
C SER A 169 1.32 18.75 -5.66
N LEU A 170 1.81 17.62 -6.18
CA LEU A 170 2.78 17.61 -7.26
C LEU A 170 2.18 18.17 -8.56
N HIS A 171 0.94 17.81 -8.88
CA HIS A 171 0.21 18.35 -10.03
C HIS A 171 0.09 19.88 -9.95
N ALA A 172 -0.30 20.40 -8.81
CA ALA A 172 -0.41 21.84 -8.60
C ALA A 172 0.95 22.55 -8.70
N SER A 173 2.00 22.02 -8.06
CA SER A 173 3.33 22.64 -8.03
C SER A 173 4.03 22.63 -9.38
N LEU A 174 3.87 21.58 -10.17
CA LEU A 174 4.45 21.47 -11.53
C LEU A 174 3.63 22.21 -12.59
N GLY A 175 2.35 22.43 -12.33
CA GLY A 175 1.41 23.11 -13.23
C GLY A 175 1.29 24.61 -12.97
N SER A 176 0.08 25.03 -12.61
CA SER A 176 -0.26 26.44 -12.43
C SER A 176 0.10 27.03 -11.07
N GLY A 177 0.51 26.23 -10.11
CA GLY A 177 0.65 26.58 -8.70
C GLY A 177 -0.68 26.58 -7.93
N PHE A 178 -1.77 26.14 -8.54
CA PHE A 178 -3.11 26.07 -7.95
C PHE A 178 -3.77 24.72 -8.25
N LEU A 179 -4.62 24.27 -7.33
CA LEU A 179 -5.53 23.16 -7.59
C LEU A 179 -6.77 23.67 -8.33
N ALA A 180 -7.12 23.03 -9.44
CA ALA A 180 -8.43 23.24 -10.06
C ALA A 180 -9.55 22.85 -9.09
N SER A 181 -10.76 23.40 -9.27
CA SER A 181 -11.88 23.18 -8.32
C SER A 181 -12.22 21.69 -8.12
N GLY A 182 -12.11 20.87 -9.17
CA GLY A 182 -12.31 19.43 -9.08
C GLY A 182 -11.22 18.73 -8.26
N ASP A 183 -9.96 19.13 -8.43
CA ASP A 183 -8.82 18.58 -7.74
C ASP A 183 -8.75 19.06 -6.28
N ALA A 184 -9.18 20.28 -6.00
CA ALA A 184 -9.35 20.77 -4.64
C ALA A 184 -10.36 19.95 -3.85
N GLY A 185 -11.48 19.56 -4.47
CA GLY A 185 -12.45 18.64 -3.86
C GLY A 185 -11.89 17.24 -3.58
N ARG A 186 -11.07 16.71 -4.49
CA ARG A 186 -10.37 15.42 -4.27
C ARG A 186 -9.33 15.51 -3.17
N PHE A 187 -8.60 16.65 -3.12
CA PHE A 187 -7.62 16.90 -2.07
C PHE A 187 -8.28 16.95 -0.69
N ASP A 188 -9.40 17.69 -0.55
CA ASP A 188 -10.15 17.79 0.69
C ASP A 188 -10.69 16.44 1.16
N LEU A 189 -11.21 15.62 0.24
CA LEU A 189 -11.63 14.26 0.54
C LEU A 189 -10.48 13.36 0.99
N ALA A 190 -9.34 13.40 0.33
CA ALA A 190 -8.17 12.61 0.71
C ALA A 190 -7.58 13.09 2.04
N TRP A 191 -7.56 14.40 2.29
CA TRP A 191 -7.13 14.98 3.56
C TRP A 191 -8.03 14.54 4.72
N GLY A 192 -9.35 14.67 4.56
CA GLY A 192 -10.32 14.21 5.54
C GLY A 192 -10.25 12.70 5.78
N GLY A 193 -10.10 11.92 4.72
CA GLY A 193 -9.93 10.46 4.79
C GLY A 193 -8.67 10.07 5.57
N LEU A 194 -7.53 10.69 5.30
CA LEU A 194 -6.28 10.44 6.03
C LEU A 194 -6.42 10.81 7.52
N HIS A 195 -7.01 11.98 7.81
CA HIS A 195 -7.27 12.41 9.18
C HIS A 195 -8.09 11.37 9.97
N ASP A 196 -9.19 10.88 9.38
CA ASP A 196 -10.06 9.89 10.00
C ASP A 196 -9.36 8.53 10.18
N ASP A 197 -8.52 8.14 9.21
CA ASP A 197 -7.72 6.93 9.29
C ASP A 197 -6.69 7.00 10.41
N LEU A 198 -5.98 8.12 10.57
CA LEU A 198 -5.00 8.32 11.63
C LEU A 198 -5.64 8.30 13.03
N LEU A 199 -6.84 8.88 13.19
CA LEU A 199 -7.62 8.77 14.41
C LEU A 199 -8.11 7.32 14.67
N GLY A 200 -8.45 6.60 13.60
CA GLY A 200 -8.83 5.19 13.67
C GLY A 200 -7.68 4.30 14.11
N LEU A 201 -6.49 4.53 13.56
CA LEU A 201 -5.25 3.82 13.91
C LEU A 201 -4.90 3.98 15.39
N GLU A 202 -4.98 5.20 15.96
CA GLU A 202 -4.73 5.42 17.38
C GLU A 202 -5.66 4.59 18.28
N ARG A 203 -6.94 4.51 17.93
CA ARG A 203 -7.89 3.69 18.70
C ARG A 203 -7.55 2.21 18.63
N GLN A 204 -7.15 1.73 17.45
CA GLN A 204 -6.77 0.33 17.27
C GLN A 204 -5.45 -0.03 17.96
N PHE A 205 -4.46 0.87 17.98
CA PHE A 205 -3.21 0.65 18.73
C PHE A 205 -3.47 0.49 20.24
N ARG A 206 -4.37 1.27 20.82
CA ARG A 206 -4.78 1.08 22.21
C ARG A 206 -5.41 -0.28 22.45
N VAL A 207 -6.29 -0.73 21.55
CA VAL A 207 -6.91 -2.06 21.66
C VAL A 207 -5.85 -3.17 21.59
N LEU A 208 -4.85 -3.05 20.69
CA LEU A 208 -3.77 -4.02 20.57
C LEU A 208 -2.92 -4.07 21.86
N GLU A 209 -2.59 -2.91 22.45
CA GLU A 209 -1.85 -2.82 23.71
C GLU A 209 -2.62 -3.42 24.88
N ASP A 210 -3.91 -3.11 25.03
CA ASP A 210 -4.77 -3.67 26.07
C ASP A 210 -4.88 -5.20 25.97
N ARG A 211 -4.61 -5.77 24.79
CA ARG A 211 -4.60 -7.21 24.54
C ARG A 211 -3.22 -7.85 24.57
N GLY A 212 -2.19 -7.09 24.95
CA GLY A 212 -0.86 -7.60 25.17
C GLY A 212 0.06 -7.63 23.95
N ALA A 213 -0.19 -6.77 22.94
CA ALA A 213 0.77 -6.56 21.85
C ALA A 213 2.12 -6.06 22.40
N ASP A 214 3.20 -6.42 21.70
CA ASP A 214 4.55 -5.98 22.08
C ASP A 214 4.63 -4.45 22.13
N PRO A 215 5.05 -3.85 23.26
CA PRO A 215 5.19 -2.39 23.40
C PRO A 215 6.16 -1.78 22.37
N GLY A 216 7.20 -2.51 21.96
CA GLY A 216 8.16 -2.05 20.94
C GLY A 216 7.50 -1.87 19.58
N PHE A 217 6.66 -2.82 19.18
CA PHE A 217 5.87 -2.75 17.95
C PHE A 217 4.87 -1.57 17.99
N SER A 218 4.15 -1.40 19.09
CA SER A 218 3.21 -0.29 19.26
C SER A 218 3.90 1.08 19.21
N ALA A 219 5.12 1.19 19.74
CA ALA A 219 5.91 2.42 19.67
C ALA A 219 6.32 2.77 18.23
N GLU A 220 6.76 1.79 17.45
CA GLU A 220 7.12 2.00 16.04
C GLU A 220 5.89 2.44 15.21
N LEU A 221 4.75 1.80 15.39
CA LEU A 221 3.51 2.20 14.70
C LEU A 221 3.08 3.62 15.05
N ARG A 222 3.23 4.04 16.32
CA ARG A 222 2.95 5.42 16.74
C ARG A 222 3.89 6.41 16.08
N GLN A 223 5.18 6.10 16.01
CA GLN A 223 6.16 6.97 15.35
C GLN A 223 5.81 7.17 13.87
N ARG A 224 5.45 6.11 13.16
CA ARG A 224 5.01 6.21 11.76
C ARG A 224 3.72 7.01 11.62
N ARG A 225 2.76 6.82 12.51
CA ARG A 225 1.53 7.62 12.54
C ARG A 225 1.81 9.10 12.78
N GLU A 226 2.73 9.43 13.69
CA GLU A 226 3.15 10.82 13.94
C GLU A 226 3.80 11.45 12.70
N GLY A 227 4.61 10.70 11.97
CA GLY A 227 5.15 11.13 10.67
C GLY A 227 4.04 11.45 9.67
N ALA A 228 3.05 10.56 9.54
CA ALA A 228 1.90 10.78 8.66
C ALA A 228 1.04 11.99 9.10
N TRP A 229 0.90 12.20 10.42
CA TRP A 229 0.20 13.36 10.96
C TRP A 229 0.92 14.67 10.64
N HIS A 230 2.22 14.71 10.86
CA HIS A 230 3.04 15.87 10.50
C HIS A 230 2.99 16.19 8.99
N TYR A 231 3.00 15.13 8.15
CA TYR A 231 2.79 15.29 6.71
C TYR A 231 1.43 15.92 6.40
N LEU A 232 0.35 15.45 7.05
CA LEU A 232 -1.00 16.00 6.88
C LEU A 232 -1.07 17.49 7.24
N GLU A 233 -0.48 17.89 8.37
CA GLU A 233 -0.41 19.29 8.80
C GLU A 233 0.34 20.17 7.80
N LYS A 234 1.51 19.69 7.33
CA LYS A 234 2.31 20.37 6.32
C LYS A 234 1.56 20.56 5.01
N MET A 235 0.82 19.53 4.56
CA MET A 235 -0.01 19.63 3.37
C MET A 235 -1.15 20.64 3.53
N ALA A 236 -1.79 20.68 4.69
CA ALA A 236 -2.84 21.64 4.99
C ALA A 236 -2.32 23.09 4.90
N GLU A 237 -1.18 23.38 5.52
CA GLU A 237 -0.57 24.71 5.50
C GLU A 237 -0.18 25.14 4.08
N GLN A 238 0.45 24.26 3.33
CA GLN A 238 1.07 24.61 2.05
C GLN A 238 0.09 24.55 0.87
N VAL A 239 -0.98 23.77 0.95
CA VAL A 239 -1.93 23.57 -0.15
C VAL A 239 -3.28 24.24 0.12
N LEU A 240 -3.81 24.15 1.33
CA LEU A 240 -5.16 24.66 1.65
C LEU A 240 -5.15 26.12 2.10
N VAL A 241 -4.08 26.56 2.78
CA VAL A 241 -4.01 27.90 3.38
C VAL A 241 -3.19 28.88 2.51
N SER A 242 -2.28 28.36 1.71
CA SER A 242 -1.40 29.17 0.86
C SER A 242 -2.14 29.64 -0.41
N ASP A 243 -1.96 30.92 -0.77
CA ASP A 243 -2.47 31.47 -2.03
C ASP A 243 -1.80 30.85 -3.27
N ARG A 244 -0.72 30.11 -3.09
CA ARG A 244 0.01 29.36 -4.11
C ARG A 244 0.71 28.16 -3.49
N VAL A 245 0.64 27.01 -4.17
CA VAL A 245 1.37 25.82 -3.75
C VAL A 245 2.87 26.04 -3.98
N GLU A 246 3.61 26.35 -2.91
CA GLU A 246 5.06 26.59 -2.93
C GLU A 246 5.86 25.36 -2.48
N LEU A 247 5.29 24.19 -2.62
CA LEU A 247 5.95 22.94 -2.25
C LEU A 247 7.18 22.71 -3.13
N TYR A 248 8.36 22.74 -2.50
CA TYR A 248 9.53 22.11 -3.11
C TYR A 248 9.25 20.60 -3.13
N TRP A 249 9.11 20.04 -4.33
CA TRP A 249 8.71 18.64 -4.53
C TRP A 249 9.58 17.63 -3.75
N GLY A 250 10.89 17.94 -3.54
CA GLY A 250 11.80 17.12 -2.75
C GLY A 250 11.41 17.01 -1.28
N ASP A 251 10.89 18.08 -0.69
CA ASP A 251 10.44 18.08 0.71
C ASP A 251 9.10 17.35 0.86
N ALA A 252 8.21 17.49 -0.12
CA ALA A 252 6.93 16.79 -0.12
C ALA A 252 7.11 15.28 -0.34
N ASP A 253 8.05 14.88 -1.20
CA ASP A 253 8.37 13.49 -1.46
C ASP A 253 9.05 12.85 -0.25
N ALA A 254 10.05 13.49 0.36
CA ALA A 254 10.73 13.00 1.56
C ALA A 254 9.76 12.85 2.72
N ALA A 255 8.95 13.87 3.01
CA ALA A 255 7.96 13.81 4.08
C ALA A 255 6.88 12.73 3.83
N GLY A 256 6.48 12.53 2.57
CA GLY A 256 5.55 11.47 2.20
C GLY A 256 6.15 10.06 2.32
N GLN A 257 7.45 9.89 2.05
CA GLN A 257 8.14 8.60 2.26
C GLN A 257 8.30 8.26 3.75
N GLU A 258 8.56 9.25 4.60
CA GLU A 258 8.62 9.06 6.04
C GLU A 258 7.24 8.74 6.67
N ALA A 259 6.16 9.16 6.01
CA ALA A 259 4.78 8.94 6.47
C ALA A 259 4.20 7.56 6.10
N ILE A 260 4.87 6.80 5.21
CA ILE A 260 4.45 5.47 4.72
C ILE A 260 5.30 4.37 5.35
#